data_7f8c3d7418aa10afe7e3e5ddf7ffa1ac
#
_entry.id   7f8c3d7418aa10afe7e3e5ddf7ffa1ac
#
_cell.length_a   1.000
_cell.length_b   1.000
_cell.length_c   1.000
_cell.angle_alpha   90.00
_cell.angle_beta   90.00
_cell.angle_gamma   90.00
#
_symmetry.space_group_name_H-M   'P 1'
#
loop_
_entity.id
_entity.type
_entity.pdbx_description
1 polymer ?
#
loop_
_entity_poly.entity_id
_entity_poly.type
_entity_poly.pdbx_seq_one_letter_code
_entity_poly.pdbx_strand_id
1 'polypeptide(L)'
;MYNIGEEEIKAIAGVIRSGKLFRYGEGDQCLTFEKRYADYLGAKHFRLTCSGSYALHAAIVGLGIGPGDEVIVPAHTYMATATSVLTAGAIPVVTDVDESITMDPDALEDAVGPQTKAVIPVHIWGASCNMDAIMSVATKHNLLVIEDTCQGIGGGYEGRMLGTIGHAGAYSFNYFKNIGAGEGGGVVINDAALDKRIACAIDPCHYYWTGRTEDFMPFASNGARASEIMGAVLNVQLDRLPEMMAAMWAEKNQILANTQHLDNLGLKPTPMNSPNYECGTHVMYTMPTAEAASKFVDVMPSVVAGKTGRHTYTEWDQILIGEGAAHPLMNPYKMAANQKCRRTVTKDMLPRSLDILGRTVMIPTDPCHSEEQIGKMIRNIEVAARYAFGEMTSSEIESRMTEFKDADKIDSRKYDTDVAAYG
;
A
#
# COMPACT_ATOMS: atom_id res chain seq x y z
N MET A 1 -13.73 4.20 -6.50
CA MET A 1 -13.03 3.57 -7.65
C MET A 1 -12.51 4.69 -8.54
N TYR A 2 -11.28 4.61 -9.09
CA TYR A 2 -10.83 5.65 -10.01
C TYR A 2 -11.72 5.67 -11.27
N ASN A 3 -12.01 6.89 -11.74
CA ASN A 3 -12.87 7.08 -12.90
C ASN A 3 -12.03 6.92 -14.18
N ILE A 4 -12.43 6.02 -15.06
CA ILE A 4 -11.81 5.81 -16.38
C ILE A 4 -12.86 6.01 -17.46
N GLY A 5 -12.58 6.80 -18.49
CA GLY A 5 -13.57 7.17 -19.50
C GLY A 5 -12.99 7.77 -20.76
N GLU A 6 -13.72 8.69 -21.35
CA GLU A 6 -13.40 9.29 -22.67
C GLU A 6 -12.05 10.02 -22.72
N GLU A 7 -11.58 10.58 -21.61
CA GLU A 7 -10.30 11.27 -21.55
C GLU A 7 -9.14 10.28 -21.69
N GLU A 8 -9.20 9.13 -20.99
CA GLU A 8 -8.23 8.06 -21.13
C GLU A 8 -8.29 7.42 -22.53
N ILE A 9 -9.50 7.19 -23.07
CA ILE A 9 -9.68 6.69 -24.43
C ILE A 9 -9.00 7.63 -25.43
N LYS A 10 -9.20 8.94 -25.30
CA LYS A 10 -8.56 9.97 -26.15
C LYS A 10 -7.05 9.96 -25.99
N ALA A 11 -6.53 9.86 -24.79
CA ALA A 11 -5.09 9.82 -24.51
C ALA A 11 -4.44 8.58 -25.13
N ILE A 12 -5.03 7.38 -24.93
CA ILE A 12 -4.58 6.13 -25.56
C ILE A 12 -4.63 6.23 -27.09
N ALA A 13 -5.74 6.73 -27.64
CA ALA A 13 -5.88 6.90 -29.08
C ALA A 13 -4.81 7.84 -29.67
N GLY A 14 -4.42 8.87 -28.93
CA GLY A 14 -3.31 9.76 -29.27
C GLY A 14 -1.98 8.99 -29.41
N VAL A 15 -1.64 8.16 -28.45
CA VAL A 15 -0.44 7.32 -28.48
C VAL A 15 -0.46 6.36 -29.66
N ILE A 16 -1.58 5.65 -29.88
CA ILE A 16 -1.72 4.69 -30.99
C ILE A 16 -1.58 5.40 -32.36
N ARG A 17 -2.26 6.54 -32.56
CA ARG A 17 -2.19 7.30 -33.84
C ARG A 17 -0.81 7.88 -34.10
N SER A 18 -0.07 8.26 -33.05
CA SER A 18 1.30 8.76 -33.21
C SER A 18 2.31 7.67 -33.59
N GLY A 19 2.00 6.39 -33.32
CA GLY A 19 2.93 5.27 -33.47
C GLY A 19 4.07 5.25 -32.43
N LYS A 20 4.10 6.20 -31.48
CA LYS A 20 5.16 6.39 -30.49
C LYS A 20 4.84 5.59 -29.21
N LEU A 21 4.94 4.26 -29.27
CA LEU A 21 4.55 3.36 -28.18
C LEU A 21 5.71 3.01 -27.23
N PHE A 22 6.96 3.28 -27.67
CA PHE A 22 8.16 2.90 -26.91
C PHE A 22 8.73 4.09 -26.16
N ARG A 23 8.92 3.95 -24.86
CA ARG A 23 9.32 5.06 -23.95
C ARG A 23 10.66 5.72 -24.27
N TYR A 24 11.59 5.02 -24.95
CA TYR A 24 12.90 5.56 -25.35
C TYR A 24 12.94 5.95 -26.84
N GLY A 25 11.81 5.87 -27.54
CA GLY A 25 11.67 6.39 -28.87
C GLY A 25 11.32 7.87 -28.84
N GLU A 26 10.38 8.26 -29.70
CA GLU A 26 9.84 9.63 -29.71
C GLU A 26 8.62 9.81 -28.78
N GLY A 27 8.30 8.79 -27.95
CA GLY A 27 7.23 8.86 -26.94
C GLY A 27 7.65 9.74 -25.75
N ASP A 28 6.68 10.40 -25.15
CA ASP A 28 6.91 11.34 -24.06
C ASP A 28 5.94 11.16 -22.87
N GLN A 29 4.96 10.26 -22.97
CA GLN A 29 3.92 10.11 -21.96
C GLN A 29 4.45 9.60 -20.63
N CYS A 30 5.35 8.60 -20.66
CA CYS A 30 6.02 8.11 -19.45
C CYS A 30 6.87 9.20 -18.82
N LEU A 31 7.69 9.91 -19.60
CA LEU A 31 8.55 10.98 -19.09
C LEU A 31 7.74 12.16 -18.54
N THR A 32 6.65 12.51 -19.22
CA THR A 32 5.73 13.55 -18.78
C THR A 32 5.11 13.19 -17.43
N PHE A 33 4.62 11.96 -17.28
CA PHE A 33 4.07 11.51 -16.00
C PHE A 33 5.14 11.47 -14.91
N GLU A 34 6.31 10.90 -15.18
CA GLU A 34 7.42 10.83 -14.22
C GLU A 34 7.78 12.22 -13.70
N LYS A 35 7.87 13.21 -14.57
CA LYS A 35 8.14 14.60 -14.17
C LYS A 35 6.99 15.20 -13.37
N ARG A 36 5.76 15.13 -13.89
CA ARG A 36 4.56 15.70 -13.24
C ARG A 36 4.32 15.07 -11.86
N TYR A 37 4.53 13.77 -11.74
CA TYR A 37 4.32 13.08 -10.47
C TYR A 37 5.45 13.39 -9.48
N ALA A 38 6.70 13.51 -9.92
CA ALA A 38 7.79 14.01 -9.09
C ALA A 38 7.50 15.44 -8.58
N ASP A 39 7.03 16.33 -9.47
CA ASP A 39 6.64 17.70 -9.09
C ASP A 39 5.48 17.70 -8.08
N TYR A 40 4.45 16.85 -8.28
CA TYR A 40 3.33 16.67 -7.35
C TYR A 40 3.79 16.21 -5.96
N LEU A 41 4.76 15.31 -5.91
CA LEU A 41 5.33 14.79 -4.66
C LEU A 41 6.35 15.74 -4.01
N GLY A 42 6.80 16.78 -4.71
CA GLY A 42 7.91 17.63 -4.28
C GLY A 42 9.26 16.90 -4.27
N ALA A 43 9.42 15.89 -5.13
CA ALA A 43 10.59 15.05 -5.23
C ALA A 43 11.45 15.37 -6.46
N LYS A 44 12.72 14.91 -6.48
CA LYS A 44 13.63 15.16 -7.59
C LYS A 44 13.41 14.22 -8.77
N HIS A 45 13.13 12.95 -8.49
CA HIS A 45 13.00 11.89 -9.50
C HIS A 45 11.84 10.98 -9.18
N PHE A 46 11.15 10.55 -10.23
CA PHE A 46 10.19 9.46 -10.21
C PHE A 46 10.44 8.55 -11.40
N ARG A 47 10.38 7.23 -11.20
CA ARG A 47 10.61 6.24 -12.26
C ARG A 47 9.44 5.29 -12.35
N LEU A 48 8.77 5.25 -13.50
CA LEU A 48 7.71 4.29 -13.77
C LEU A 48 8.26 2.88 -13.98
N THR A 49 7.52 1.90 -13.48
CA THR A 49 7.72 0.46 -13.70
C THR A 49 6.40 -0.27 -13.90
N CYS A 50 6.44 -1.55 -14.25
CA CYS A 50 5.27 -2.34 -14.63
C CYS A 50 4.32 -2.68 -13.48
N SER A 51 4.74 -2.58 -12.21
CA SER A 51 3.92 -2.90 -11.04
C SER A 51 4.50 -2.34 -9.74
N GLY A 52 3.66 -2.21 -8.69
CA GLY A 52 4.12 -1.84 -7.34
C GLY A 52 5.08 -2.87 -6.74
N SER A 53 4.86 -4.17 -7.00
CA SER A 53 5.77 -5.23 -6.55
C SER A 53 7.16 -5.05 -7.15
N TYR A 54 7.24 -4.69 -8.42
CA TYR A 54 8.53 -4.41 -9.05
C TYR A 54 9.13 -3.07 -8.58
N ALA A 55 8.31 -2.08 -8.24
CA ALA A 55 8.78 -0.84 -7.64
C ALA A 55 9.53 -1.10 -6.32
N LEU A 56 8.96 -1.93 -5.44
CA LEU A 56 9.61 -2.39 -4.21
C LEU A 56 10.93 -3.13 -4.50
N HIS A 57 10.90 -4.11 -5.40
CA HIS A 57 12.10 -4.84 -5.81
C HIS A 57 13.20 -3.91 -6.35
N ALA A 58 12.84 -2.96 -7.23
CA ALA A 58 13.78 -2.00 -7.80
C ALA A 58 14.38 -1.07 -6.73
N ALA A 59 13.59 -0.62 -5.75
CA ALA A 59 14.07 0.17 -4.63
C ALA A 59 15.06 -0.64 -3.76
N ILE A 60 14.73 -1.89 -3.42
CA ILE A 60 15.57 -2.80 -2.62
C ILE A 60 16.92 -3.03 -3.33
N VAL A 61 16.89 -3.46 -4.60
CA VAL A 61 18.11 -3.72 -5.40
C VAL A 61 18.90 -2.43 -5.65
N GLY A 62 18.21 -1.33 -5.95
CA GLY A 62 18.84 -0.02 -6.14
C GLY A 62 19.61 0.45 -4.91
N LEU A 63 19.09 0.21 -3.72
CA LEU A 63 19.76 0.50 -2.44
C LEU A 63 20.90 -0.48 -2.10
N GLY A 64 21.09 -1.52 -2.92
CA GLY A 64 22.16 -2.50 -2.73
C GLY A 64 21.87 -3.55 -1.67
N ILE A 65 20.59 -3.76 -1.35
CA ILE A 65 20.13 -4.77 -0.40
C ILE A 65 20.01 -6.12 -1.13
N GLY A 66 20.50 -7.20 -0.50
CA GLY A 66 20.54 -8.52 -1.12
C GLY A 66 20.91 -9.65 -0.17
N PRO A 67 21.56 -10.74 -0.67
CA PRO A 67 21.94 -11.88 0.15
C PRO A 67 22.85 -11.49 1.33
N GLY A 68 22.47 -11.91 2.53
CA GLY A 68 23.12 -11.59 3.79
C GLY A 68 22.40 -10.52 4.60
N ASP A 69 21.42 -9.82 3.99
CA ASP A 69 20.68 -8.74 4.61
C ASP A 69 19.31 -9.20 5.10
N GLU A 70 18.85 -8.62 6.20
CA GLU A 70 17.46 -8.67 6.67
C GLU A 70 16.76 -7.34 6.39
N VAL A 71 15.48 -7.43 6.02
CA VAL A 71 14.61 -6.26 5.83
C VAL A 71 13.38 -6.42 6.71
N ILE A 72 13.15 -5.48 7.63
CA ILE A 72 12.00 -5.51 8.52
C ILE A 72 10.76 -5.01 7.77
N VAL A 73 9.65 -5.78 7.88
CA VAL A 73 8.35 -5.49 7.26
C VAL A 73 7.23 -5.67 8.30
N PRO A 74 6.11 -4.92 8.23
CA PRO A 74 5.02 -5.07 9.18
C PRO A 74 4.21 -6.35 8.96
N ALA A 75 3.56 -6.85 10.01
CA ALA A 75 2.66 -8.00 9.98
C ALA A 75 1.41 -7.80 9.10
N HIS A 76 1.05 -6.54 8.84
CA HIS A 76 -0.10 -6.14 8.03
C HIS A 76 0.34 -5.32 6.83
N THR A 77 0.44 -5.97 5.69
CA THR A 77 0.73 -5.39 4.38
C THR A 77 0.37 -6.39 3.28
N TYR A 78 0.19 -5.90 2.05
CA TYR A 78 0.10 -6.81 0.90
C TYR A 78 1.40 -7.63 0.78
N MET A 79 1.26 -8.93 0.54
CA MET A 79 2.37 -9.89 0.52
C MET A 79 3.58 -9.46 -0.34
N ALA A 80 3.37 -8.58 -1.33
CA ALA A 80 4.44 -8.11 -2.22
C ALA A 80 5.56 -7.37 -1.45
N THR A 81 5.25 -6.71 -0.33
CA THR A 81 6.27 -6.06 0.51
C THR A 81 7.33 -7.06 0.98
N ALA A 82 6.89 -8.21 1.51
CA ALA A 82 7.79 -9.27 1.97
C ALA A 82 8.39 -10.10 0.83
N THR A 83 7.60 -10.44 -0.21
CA THR A 83 8.10 -11.25 -1.33
C THR A 83 9.08 -10.49 -2.20
N SER A 84 9.00 -9.16 -2.29
CA SER A 84 10.01 -8.34 -3.00
C SER A 84 11.39 -8.40 -2.33
N VAL A 85 11.44 -8.56 -1.00
CA VAL A 85 12.68 -8.80 -0.26
C VAL A 85 13.29 -10.15 -0.68
N LEU A 86 12.48 -11.21 -0.75
CA LEU A 86 12.95 -12.52 -1.20
C LEU A 86 13.43 -12.50 -2.65
N THR A 87 12.74 -11.80 -3.55
CA THR A 87 13.16 -11.72 -4.96
C THR A 87 14.49 -10.95 -5.14
N ALA A 88 14.85 -10.09 -4.19
CA ALA A 88 16.15 -9.45 -4.13
C ALA A 88 17.25 -10.32 -3.48
N GLY A 89 16.90 -11.51 -2.95
CA GLY A 89 17.82 -12.43 -2.29
C GLY A 89 18.01 -12.19 -0.80
N ALA A 90 17.38 -11.17 -0.22
CA ALA A 90 17.40 -10.85 1.20
C ALA A 90 16.30 -11.61 1.98
N ILE A 91 16.29 -11.49 3.31
CA ILE A 91 15.32 -12.17 4.19
C ILE A 91 14.38 -11.15 4.83
N PRO A 92 13.05 -11.29 4.66
CA PRO A 92 12.08 -10.45 5.38
C PRO A 92 11.98 -10.88 6.85
N VAL A 93 11.96 -9.89 7.74
CA VAL A 93 11.71 -10.06 9.18
C VAL A 93 10.40 -9.38 9.51
N VAL A 94 9.42 -10.14 9.96
CA VAL A 94 8.08 -9.62 10.24
C VAL A 94 8.03 -9.05 11.66
N THR A 95 7.49 -7.84 11.82
CA THR A 95 7.33 -7.16 13.12
C THR A 95 5.88 -6.76 13.37
N ASP A 96 5.56 -6.46 14.63
CA ASP A 96 4.21 -6.07 15.04
C ASP A 96 3.73 -4.75 14.43
N VAL A 97 2.40 -4.62 14.38
CA VAL A 97 1.71 -3.34 14.17
C VAL A 97 1.17 -2.82 15.51
N ASP A 98 0.93 -1.50 15.58
CA ASP A 98 0.24 -0.86 16.70
C ASP A 98 -1.26 -0.67 16.41
N GLU A 99 -1.96 0.05 17.26
CA GLU A 99 -3.38 0.33 17.15
C GLU A 99 -3.76 1.16 15.92
N SER A 100 -2.79 1.82 15.26
CA SER A 100 -3.00 2.48 13.95
C SER A 100 -3.05 1.49 12.78
N ILE A 101 -2.82 0.18 13.06
CA ILE A 101 -2.61 -0.92 12.10
C ILE A 101 -1.39 -0.75 11.18
N THR A 102 -0.56 0.25 11.44
CA THR A 102 0.73 0.45 10.76
C THR A 102 1.88 -0.14 11.59
N MET A 103 3.10 -0.12 11.06
CA MET A 103 4.29 -0.62 11.77
C MET A 103 4.45 0.06 13.13
N ASP A 104 4.57 -0.74 14.20
CA ASP A 104 4.88 -0.27 15.55
C ASP A 104 6.36 0.13 15.64
N PRO A 105 6.70 1.41 15.94
CA PRO A 105 8.08 1.85 16.05
C PRO A 105 8.87 1.16 17.20
N ASP A 106 8.22 0.81 18.30
CA ASP A 106 8.86 0.12 19.43
C ASP A 106 9.18 -1.33 19.04
N ALA A 107 8.24 -2.00 18.36
CA ALA A 107 8.48 -3.34 17.83
C ALA A 107 9.52 -3.34 16.70
N LEU A 108 9.61 -2.27 15.90
CA LEU A 108 10.69 -2.06 14.93
C LEU A 108 12.04 -2.01 15.64
N GLU A 109 12.17 -1.21 16.72
CA GLU A 109 13.42 -1.10 17.49
C GLU A 109 13.87 -2.47 18.02
N ASP A 110 12.93 -3.24 18.61
CA ASP A 110 13.17 -4.58 19.14
C ASP A 110 13.53 -5.60 18.04
N ALA A 111 13.03 -5.40 16.83
CA ALA A 111 13.30 -6.27 15.69
C ALA A 111 14.67 -6.02 15.03
N VAL A 112 15.40 -4.97 15.37
CA VAL A 112 16.72 -4.71 14.79
C VAL A 112 17.73 -5.76 15.24
N GLY A 113 18.44 -6.35 14.28
CA GLY A 113 19.48 -7.36 14.52
C GLY A 113 20.75 -7.06 13.71
N PRO A 114 21.81 -7.89 13.92
CA PRO A 114 23.12 -7.64 13.28
C PRO A 114 23.11 -7.71 11.73
N GLN A 115 22.12 -8.38 11.13
CA GLN A 115 21.94 -8.50 9.70
C GLN A 115 20.90 -7.51 9.15
N THR A 116 20.23 -6.76 10.01
CA THR A 116 19.19 -5.80 9.58
C THR A 116 19.82 -4.67 8.79
N LYS A 117 19.39 -4.53 7.54
CA LYS A 117 19.89 -3.53 6.60
C LYS A 117 18.89 -2.44 6.30
N ALA A 118 17.60 -2.79 6.31
CA ALA A 118 16.53 -1.87 5.95
C ALA A 118 15.22 -2.17 6.67
N VAL A 119 14.32 -1.21 6.61
CA VAL A 119 12.92 -1.32 7.01
C VAL A 119 12.01 -0.83 5.89
N ILE A 120 10.86 -1.49 5.74
CA ILE A 120 9.81 -1.09 4.80
C ILE A 120 8.54 -0.75 5.59
N PRO A 121 8.37 0.49 6.07
CA PRO A 121 7.07 0.95 6.59
C PRO A 121 6.04 0.96 5.46
N VAL A 122 4.81 0.56 5.77
CA VAL A 122 3.71 0.46 4.80
C VAL A 122 2.58 1.38 5.20
N HIS A 123 2.22 2.30 4.32
CA HIS A 123 1.08 3.20 4.49
C HIS A 123 -0.21 2.48 4.10
N ILE A 124 -0.61 1.53 4.99
CA ILE A 124 -1.66 0.55 4.71
C ILE A 124 -3.04 1.20 4.70
N TRP A 125 -3.88 0.91 3.70
CA TRP A 125 -5.25 1.39 3.57
C TRP A 125 -5.40 2.92 3.67
N GLY A 126 -4.31 3.65 3.34
CA GLY A 126 -4.27 5.11 3.41
C GLY A 126 -3.92 5.68 4.79
N ALA A 127 -3.72 4.85 5.81
CA ALA A 127 -3.16 5.28 7.09
C ALA A 127 -1.65 5.50 6.97
N SER A 128 -1.16 6.64 7.43
CA SER A 128 0.29 6.92 7.45
C SER A 128 0.96 6.28 8.65
N CYS A 129 2.14 5.68 8.44
CA CYS A 129 3.01 5.26 9.53
C CYS A 129 3.48 6.47 10.36
N ASN A 130 3.87 6.23 11.62
CA ASN A 130 4.59 7.22 12.43
C ASN A 130 6.03 7.37 11.89
N MET A 131 6.16 8.16 10.81
CA MET A 131 7.43 8.27 10.09
C MET A 131 8.53 8.92 10.91
N ASP A 132 8.21 9.85 11.81
CA ASP A 132 9.24 10.49 12.64
C ASP A 132 9.84 9.48 13.64
N ALA A 133 9.03 8.64 14.27
CA ALA A 133 9.52 7.59 15.16
C ALA A 133 10.31 6.52 14.38
N ILE A 134 9.80 6.07 13.23
CA ILE A 134 10.48 5.09 12.37
C ILE A 134 11.83 5.62 11.87
N MET A 135 11.88 6.88 11.41
CA MET A 135 13.13 7.51 10.95
C MET A 135 14.13 7.71 12.11
N SER A 136 13.65 7.93 13.33
CA SER A 136 14.51 7.98 14.52
C SER A 136 15.21 6.63 14.77
N VAL A 137 14.44 5.52 14.75
CA VAL A 137 14.99 4.17 14.88
C VAL A 137 15.95 3.86 13.74
N ALA A 138 15.55 4.15 12.49
CA ALA A 138 16.38 3.91 11.32
C ALA A 138 17.71 4.67 11.39
N THR A 139 17.69 5.93 11.81
CA THR A 139 18.91 6.74 11.97
C THR A 139 19.81 6.18 13.07
N LYS A 140 19.26 5.81 14.22
CA LYS A 140 20.00 5.23 15.35
C LYS A 140 20.74 3.96 14.95
N HIS A 141 20.13 3.12 14.12
CA HIS A 141 20.69 1.83 13.70
C HIS A 141 21.31 1.83 12.29
N ASN A 142 21.39 3.00 11.65
CA ASN A 142 21.90 3.15 10.28
C ASN A 142 21.18 2.24 9.27
N LEU A 143 19.83 2.18 9.37
CA LEU A 143 18.98 1.42 8.47
C LEU A 143 18.54 2.27 7.28
N LEU A 144 18.40 1.61 6.13
CA LEU A 144 17.75 2.19 4.97
C LEU A 144 16.22 2.11 5.14
N VAL A 145 15.49 3.12 4.66
CA VAL A 145 14.03 3.18 4.74
C VAL A 145 13.46 3.22 3.33
N ILE A 146 12.60 2.26 3.00
CA ILE A 146 11.82 2.21 1.76
C ILE A 146 10.35 2.34 2.16
N GLU A 147 9.69 3.42 1.80
CA GLU A 147 8.25 3.57 2.07
C GLU A 147 7.44 2.77 1.06
N ASP A 148 6.64 1.80 1.51
CA ASP A 148 5.61 1.20 0.67
C ASP A 148 4.36 2.08 0.69
N THR A 149 4.24 2.91 -0.34
CA THR A 149 3.14 3.86 -0.52
C THR A 149 2.09 3.34 -1.51
N CYS A 150 2.13 2.05 -1.84
CA CYS A 150 1.20 1.45 -2.82
C CYS A 150 -0.28 1.60 -2.42
N GLN A 151 -0.58 1.85 -1.18
CA GLN A 151 -1.95 2.07 -0.68
C GLN A 151 -2.15 3.46 -0.05
N GLY A 152 -1.12 4.31 -0.08
CA GLY A 152 -1.12 5.67 0.46
C GLY A 152 -0.98 6.76 -0.61
N ILE A 153 -1.36 6.50 -1.87
CA ILE A 153 -1.24 7.45 -2.97
C ILE A 153 -2.05 8.72 -2.68
N GLY A 154 -1.38 9.86 -2.74
CA GLY A 154 -1.96 11.17 -2.48
C GLY A 154 -2.04 11.57 -1.00
N GLY A 155 -1.68 10.66 -0.08
CA GLY A 155 -1.58 10.95 1.33
C GLY A 155 -0.26 11.61 1.73
N GLY A 156 -0.23 12.15 2.95
CA GLY A 156 0.92 12.82 3.54
C GLY A 156 1.17 12.45 5.00
N TYR A 157 2.28 12.92 5.51
CA TYR A 157 2.65 12.86 6.92
C TYR A 157 3.31 14.18 7.32
N GLU A 158 2.68 14.93 8.22
CA GLU A 158 3.19 16.22 8.74
C GLU A 158 3.67 17.18 7.64
N GLY A 159 2.84 17.35 6.58
CA GLY A 159 3.10 18.23 5.46
C GLY A 159 4.07 17.71 4.40
N ARG A 160 4.57 16.48 4.54
CA ARG A 160 5.41 15.79 3.54
C ARG A 160 4.59 14.73 2.83
N MET A 161 4.73 14.57 1.52
CA MET A 161 4.05 13.52 0.78
C MET A 161 4.62 12.15 1.18
N LEU A 162 3.73 11.16 1.39
CA LEU A 162 4.14 9.78 1.65
C LEU A 162 5.00 9.26 0.50
N GLY A 163 6.03 8.48 0.84
CA GLY A 163 7.03 7.96 -0.11
C GLY A 163 8.25 8.85 -0.29
N THR A 164 8.23 10.10 0.22
CA THR A 164 9.34 11.06 0.06
C THR A 164 10.18 11.28 1.32
N ILE A 165 9.84 10.59 2.40
CA ILE A 165 10.43 10.77 3.73
C ILE A 165 11.63 9.85 3.94
N GLY A 166 11.54 8.60 3.44
CA GLY A 166 12.62 7.62 3.46
C GLY A 166 13.67 7.83 2.37
N HIS A 167 14.47 6.82 2.13
CA HIS A 167 15.51 6.81 1.09
C HIS A 167 14.93 6.59 -0.31
N ALA A 168 13.84 5.83 -0.40
CA ALA A 168 13.03 5.61 -1.60
C ALA A 168 11.59 5.33 -1.20
N GLY A 169 10.64 5.61 -2.11
CA GLY A 169 9.23 5.26 -1.94
C GLY A 169 8.69 4.50 -3.15
N ALA A 170 7.95 3.43 -2.90
CA ALA A 170 7.34 2.59 -3.93
C ALA A 170 5.84 2.84 -4.05
N TYR A 171 5.34 2.90 -5.28
CA TYR A 171 3.94 3.14 -5.63
C TYR A 171 3.39 2.05 -6.53
N SER A 172 2.08 1.83 -6.46
CA SER A 172 1.35 0.94 -7.36
C SER A 172 0.24 1.71 -8.07
N PHE A 173 0.10 1.49 -9.36
CA PHE A 173 -0.96 2.06 -10.19
C PHE A 173 -1.85 0.96 -10.79
N ASN A 174 -2.03 -0.16 -10.06
CA ASN A 174 -2.95 -1.19 -10.49
C ASN A 174 -4.40 -0.75 -10.33
N TYR A 175 -5.33 -1.56 -10.83
CA TYR A 175 -6.76 -1.30 -10.86
C TYR A 175 -7.39 -0.86 -9.52
N PHE A 176 -6.86 -1.33 -8.38
CA PHE A 176 -7.44 -1.06 -7.05
C PHE A 176 -6.95 0.24 -6.40
N LYS A 177 -6.08 1.01 -7.05
CA LYS A 177 -5.47 2.21 -6.46
C LYS A 177 -6.29 3.46 -6.74
N ASN A 178 -6.02 4.53 -6.00
CA ASN A 178 -6.72 5.82 -6.15
C ASN A 178 -6.61 6.34 -7.58
N ILE A 179 -5.42 6.26 -8.18
CA ILE A 179 -5.19 6.42 -9.61
C ILE A 179 -4.50 5.18 -10.16
N GLY A 180 -4.81 4.82 -11.39
CA GLY A 180 -4.25 3.61 -11.99
C GLY A 180 -4.35 3.55 -13.50
N ALA A 181 -3.64 2.56 -14.08
CA ALA A 181 -3.66 2.26 -15.50
C ALA A 181 -3.92 0.76 -15.76
N GLY A 182 -4.70 0.12 -14.88
CA GLY A 182 -4.90 -1.33 -14.89
C GLY A 182 -3.77 -2.06 -14.20
N GLU A 183 -2.55 -1.88 -14.67
CA GLU A 183 -1.29 -2.29 -14.03
C GLU A 183 -0.33 -1.10 -14.02
N GLY A 184 0.68 -1.14 -13.16
CA GLY A 184 1.71 -0.12 -13.06
C GLY A 184 2.27 0.06 -11.68
N GLY A 185 3.39 0.77 -11.62
CA GLY A 185 4.03 1.19 -10.39
C GLY A 185 5.12 2.22 -10.67
N GLY A 186 5.80 2.64 -9.62
CA GLY A 186 6.92 3.56 -9.76
C GLY A 186 7.66 3.75 -8.46
N VAL A 187 8.84 4.34 -8.56
CA VAL A 187 9.72 4.64 -7.43
C VAL A 187 10.02 6.12 -7.40
N VAL A 188 9.86 6.75 -6.24
CA VAL A 188 10.29 8.13 -5.97
C VAL A 188 11.66 8.12 -5.31
N ILE A 189 12.54 9.03 -5.73
CA ILE A 189 13.93 9.10 -5.27
C ILE A 189 14.37 10.57 -5.21
N ASN A 190 15.14 10.93 -4.17
CA ASN A 190 15.73 12.26 -4.06
C ASN A 190 17.25 12.29 -4.26
N ASP A 191 17.90 11.12 -4.31
CA ASP A 191 19.33 10.96 -4.54
C ASP A 191 19.64 10.59 -6.00
N ALA A 192 20.50 11.35 -6.67
CA ALA A 192 20.78 11.16 -8.10
C ALA A 192 21.61 9.90 -8.40
N ALA A 193 22.44 9.43 -7.48
CA ALA A 193 23.19 8.20 -7.66
C ALA A 193 22.28 6.97 -7.50
N LEU A 194 21.35 7.04 -6.54
CA LEU A 194 20.32 6.04 -6.34
C LEU A 194 19.36 6.00 -7.53
N ASP A 195 18.99 7.14 -8.12
CA ASP A 195 18.14 7.21 -9.31
C ASP A 195 18.74 6.41 -10.49
N LYS A 196 20.03 6.54 -10.75
CA LYS A 196 20.72 5.75 -11.79
C LYS A 196 20.65 4.24 -11.52
N ARG A 197 20.84 3.82 -10.26
CA ARG A 197 20.77 2.41 -9.86
C ARG A 197 19.35 1.86 -10.00
N ILE A 198 18.35 2.60 -9.56
CA ILE A 198 16.93 2.21 -9.67
C ILE A 198 16.51 2.16 -11.15
N ALA A 199 16.91 3.13 -11.97
CA ALA A 199 16.66 3.10 -13.41
C ALA A 199 17.24 1.84 -14.07
N CYS A 200 18.47 1.42 -13.67
CA CYS A 200 19.08 0.18 -14.13
C CYS A 200 18.37 -1.07 -13.59
N ALA A 201 17.88 -1.06 -12.34
CA ALA A 201 17.09 -2.15 -11.79
C ALA A 201 15.78 -2.35 -12.56
N ILE A 202 15.15 -1.27 -13.02
CA ILE A 202 13.93 -1.29 -13.84
C ILE A 202 14.24 -1.73 -15.27
N ASP A 203 15.33 -1.20 -15.86
CA ASP A 203 15.73 -1.50 -17.23
C ASP A 203 17.25 -1.60 -17.38
N PRO A 204 17.79 -2.80 -17.64
CA PRO A 204 19.23 -3.00 -17.78
C PRO A 204 19.84 -2.26 -18.98
N CYS A 205 18.98 -1.84 -19.93
CA CYS A 205 19.40 -1.11 -21.13
C CYS A 205 19.18 0.41 -21.05
N HIS A 206 18.73 0.93 -19.89
CA HIS A 206 18.42 2.34 -19.71
C HIS A 206 19.55 3.27 -20.22
N TYR A 207 20.79 2.97 -19.85
CA TYR A 207 21.95 3.78 -20.20
C TYR A 207 22.32 3.76 -21.71
N TYR A 208 21.83 2.82 -22.51
CA TYR A 208 21.98 2.86 -23.96
C TYR A 208 21.15 3.99 -24.59
N TRP A 209 20.02 4.31 -23.96
CA TRP A 209 19.07 5.31 -24.44
C TRP A 209 19.34 6.70 -23.87
N THR A 210 19.88 6.77 -22.67
CA THR A 210 20.10 8.03 -21.92
C THR A 210 21.56 8.47 -21.86
N GLY A 211 22.47 7.65 -22.37
CA GLY A 211 23.91 7.88 -22.34
C GLY A 211 24.59 7.20 -21.15
N ARG A 212 25.79 6.69 -21.37
CA ARG A 212 26.66 6.16 -20.31
C ARG A 212 27.35 7.31 -19.59
N THR A 213 27.48 7.15 -18.27
CA THR A 213 28.34 7.98 -17.44
C THR A 213 29.46 7.13 -16.86
N GLU A 214 30.66 7.68 -16.71
CA GLU A 214 31.83 6.94 -16.20
C GLU A 214 31.72 6.54 -14.73
N ASP A 215 30.87 7.26 -13.98
CA ASP A 215 30.62 7.08 -12.56
C ASP A 215 29.59 5.98 -12.23
N PHE A 216 29.01 5.33 -13.25
CA PHE A 216 28.01 4.29 -13.05
C PHE A 216 28.34 2.98 -13.77
N MET A 217 28.46 1.89 -13.00
CA MET A 217 28.59 0.54 -13.53
C MET A 217 27.20 -0.13 -13.60
N PRO A 218 26.67 -0.41 -14.81
CA PRO A 218 25.39 -1.09 -14.95
C PRO A 218 25.48 -2.55 -14.52
N PHE A 219 24.34 -3.09 -14.05
CA PHE A 219 24.20 -4.49 -13.64
C PHE A 219 22.99 -5.13 -14.36
N ALA A 220 22.94 -6.46 -14.34
CA ALA A 220 21.85 -7.22 -14.94
C ALA A 220 20.55 -7.03 -14.14
N SER A 221 19.43 -6.85 -14.82
CA SER A 221 18.10 -6.75 -14.23
C SER A 221 17.04 -7.24 -15.22
N ASN A 222 15.77 -7.20 -14.81
CA ASN A 222 14.64 -7.53 -15.67
C ASN A 222 14.12 -6.27 -16.37
N GLY A 223 13.56 -6.41 -17.57
CA GLY A 223 13.01 -5.29 -18.32
C GLY A 223 11.58 -4.94 -17.89
N ALA A 224 11.39 -4.40 -16.68
CA ALA A 224 10.09 -4.08 -16.09
C ALA A 224 9.60 -2.65 -16.42
N ARG A 225 9.76 -2.25 -17.67
CA ARG A 225 9.43 -0.92 -18.17
C ARG A 225 7.93 -0.66 -18.24
N ALA A 226 7.52 0.59 -18.02
CA ALA A 226 6.20 1.09 -18.37
C ALA A 226 6.07 1.35 -19.88
N SER A 227 4.87 1.19 -20.42
CA SER A 227 4.55 1.57 -21.81
C SER A 227 4.06 3.01 -21.89
N GLU A 228 4.16 3.64 -23.09
CA GLU A 228 3.60 4.97 -23.34
C GLU A 228 2.07 5.01 -23.15
N ILE A 229 1.37 3.90 -23.37
CA ILE A 229 -0.07 3.78 -23.10
C ILE A 229 -0.33 3.93 -21.58
N MET A 230 0.46 3.29 -20.74
CA MET A 230 0.37 3.44 -19.28
C MET A 230 0.61 4.90 -18.88
N GLY A 231 1.68 5.52 -19.39
CA GLY A 231 1.98 6.93 -19.13
C GLY A 231 0.84 7.87 -19.52
N ALA A 232 0.20 7.63 -20.68
CA ALA A 232 -0.92 8.43 -21.16
C ALA A 232 -2.14 8.36 -20.23
N VAL A 233 -2.51 7.16 -19.78
CA VAL A 233 -3.61 6.99 -18.81
C VAL A 233 -3.28 7.68 -17.48
N LEU A 234 -2.08 7.46 -16.95
CA LEU A 234 -1.67 8.04 -15.67
C LEU A 234 -1.59 9.56 -15.70
N ASN A 235 -1.24 10.18 -16.84
CA ASN A 235 -1.27 11.62 -16.99
C ASN A 235 -2.67 12.20 -16.81
N VAL A 236 -3.70 11.54 -17.33
CA VAL A 236 -5.10 11.94 -17.16
C VAL A 236 -5.56 11.71 -15.72
N GLN A 237 -5.21 10.56 -15.14
CA GLN A 237 -5.58 10.21 -13.77
C GLN A 237 -4.96 11.18 -12.73
N LEU A 238 -3.74 11.65 -12.99
CA LEU A 238 -3.06 12.59 -12.09
C LEU A 238 -3.80 13.93 -12.00
N ASP A 239 -4.43 14.39 -13.06
CA ASP A 239 -5.21 15.65 -13.05
C ASP A 239 -6.37 15.62 -12.06
N ARG A 240 -6.95 14.42 -11.80
CA ARG A 240 -8.08 14.23 -10.91
C ARG A 240 -7.68 13.92 -9.47
N LEU A 241 -6.43 13.52 -9.23
CA LEU A 241 -5.97 13.05 -7.92
C LEU A 241 -6.22 14.06 -6.79
N PRO A 242 -5.92 15.37 -6.92
CA PRO A 242 -6.11 16.32 -5.82
C PRO A 242 -7.59 16.43 -5.36
N GLU A 243 -8.52 16.53 -6.31
CA GLU A 243 -9.96 16.62 -6.00
C GLU A 243 -10.49 15.34 -5.37
N MET A 244 -10.06 14.20 -5.91
CA MET A 244 -10.41 12.89 -5.38
C MET A 244 -9.95 12.71 -3.93
N MET A 245 -8.71 13.10 -3.63
CA MET A 245 -8.16 13.03 -2.26
C MET A 245 -8.92 13.95 -1.31
N ALA A 246 -9.24 15.17 -1.73
CA ALA A 246 -10.01 16.12 -0.94
C ALA A 246 -11.42 15.59 -0.62
N ALA A 247 -12.09 14.96 -1.58
CA ALA A 247 -13.42 14.39 -1.39
C ALA A 247 -13.42 13.22 -0.40
N MET A 248 -12.48 12.26 -0.55
CA MET A 248 -12.35 11.12 0.37
C MET A 248 -11.98 11.56 1.79
N TRP A 249 -11.12 12.56 1.91
CA TRP A 249 -10.74 13.11 3.21
C TRP A 249 -11.92 13.83 3.88
N ALA A 250 -12.73 14.60 3.12
CA ALA A 250 -13.93 15.24 3.62
C ALA A 250 -14.96 14.22 4.11
N GLU A 251 -15.22 13.17 3.33
CA GLU A 251 -16.11 12.06 3.69
C GLU A 251 -15.66 11.38 4.99
N LYS A 252 -14.37 10.99 5.07
CA LYS A 252 -13.79 10.40 6.28
C LYS A 252 -14.05 11.25 7.52
N ASN A 253 -13.76 12.56 7.43
CA ASN A 253 -13.93 13.47 8.56
C ASN A 253 -15.41 13.66 8.92
N GLN A 254 -16.31 13.72 7.94
CA GLN A 254 -17.75 13.82 8.16
C GLN A 254 -18.28 12.58 8.90
N ILE A 255 -17.86 11.38 8.49
CA ILE A 255 -18.23 10.13 9.16
C ILE A 255 -17.71 10.13 10.59
N LEU A 256 -16.42 10.40 10.81
CA LEU A 256 -15.81 10.40 12.15
C LEU A 256 -16.51 11.40 13.10
N ALA A 257 -16.77 12.62 12.62
CA ALA A 257 -17.46 13.64 13.43
C ALA A 257 -18.88 13.23 13.84
N ASN A 258 -19.62 12.57 12.94
CA ASN A 258 -21.01 12.17 13.20
C ASN A 258 -21.15 10.84 13.96
N THR A 259 -20.06 10.08 14.13
CA THR A 259 -20.05 8.79 14.86
C THR A 259 -19.29 8.85 16.18
N GLN A 260 -18.74 10.01 16.57
CA GLN A 260 -17.97 10.19 17.79
C GLN A 260 -18.71 9.74 19.06
N HIS A 261 -20.04 9.92 19.11
CA HIS A 261 -20.86 9.49 20.24
C HIS A 261 -20.87 7.97 20.46
N LEU A 262 -20.48 7.18 19.46
CA LEU A 262 -20.39 5.72 19.53
C LEU A 262 -19.16 5.23 20.31
N ASP A 263 -18.22 6.12 20.63
CA ASP A 263 -17.08 5.82 21.53
C ASP A 263 -17.55 5.27 22.86
N ASN A 264 -18.67 5.79 23.37
CA ASN A 264 -19.29 5.34 24.63
C ASN A 264 -19.79 3.88 24.57
N LEU A 265 -20.09 3.37 23.38
CA LEU A 265 -20.47 1.98 23.15
C LEU A 265 -19.25 1.06 22.94
N GLY A 266 -18.09 1.63 22.61
CA GLY A 266 -16.85 0.89 22.34
C GLY A 266 -16.40 0.91 20.86
N LEU A 267 -17.10 1.64 19.97
CA LEU A 267 -16.65 1.88 18.60
C LEU A 267 -15.69 3.08 18.59
N LYS A 268 -14.38 2.82 18.62
CA LYS A 268 -13.36 3.89 18.70
C LYS A 268 -12.63 4.03 17.38
N PRO A 269 -12.49 5.26 16.84
CA PRO A 269 -11.59 5.47 15.71
C PRO A 269 -10.21 4.90 16.01
N THR A 270 -9.56 4.25 15.03
CA THR A 270 -8.16 3.88 15.17
C THR A 270 -7.30 5.13 15.35
N PRO A 271 -6.22 5.09 16.15
CA PRO A 271 -5.28 6.20 16.21
C PRO A 271 -4.75 6.55 14.83
N MET A 272 -4.63 7.84 14.54
CA MET A 272 -4.07 8.35 13.29
C MET A 272 -2.73 9.04 13.57
N ASN A 273 -1.68 8.62 12.88
CA ASN A 273 -0.34 9.19 13.06
C ASN A 273 -0.18 10.59 12.47
N SER A 274 -1.03 10.96 11.50
CA SER A 274 -1.05 12.29 10.89
C SER A 274 -2.45 12.67 10.41
N PRO A 275 -3.39 12.96 11.33
CA PRO A 275 -4.83 13.05 11.05
C PRO A 275 -5.22 14.09 10.01
N ASN A 276 -4.38 15.13 9.81
CA ASN A 276 -4.63 16.20 8.84
C ASN A 276 -4.10 15.90 7.43
N TYR A 277 -3.36 14.80 7.26
CA TYR A 277 -2.62 14.53 6.02
C TYR A 277 -2.84 13.12 5.47
N GLU A 278 -3.47 12.21 6.23
CA GLU A 278 -3.73 10.84 5.76
C GLU A 278 -4.58 10.81 4.48
N CYS A 279 -4.50 9.69 3.78
CA CYS A 279 -5.09 9.52 2.45
C CYS A 279 -6.64 9.60 2.44
N GLY A 280 -7.31 9.35 3.57
CA GLY A 280 -8.77 9.41 3.67
C GLY A 280 -9.51 8.24 3.00
N THR A 281 -8.84 7.26 2.44
CA THR A 281 -9.45 6.13 1.69
C THR A 281 -10.30 5.19 2.53
N HIS A 282 -10.10 5.18 3.85
CA HIS A 282 -10.86 4.34 4.79
C HIS A 282 -11.14 5.08 6.09
N VAL A 283 -12.33 4.85 6.62
CA VAL A 283 -12.64 5.09 8.03
C VAL A 283 -12.39 3.79 8.79
N MET A 284 -11.63 3.83 9.86
CA MET A 284 -11.25 2.65 10.62
C MET A 284 -11.65 2.78 12.07
N TYR A 285 -12.20 1.71 12.63
CA TYR A 285 -12.59 1.65 14.02
C TYR A 285 -12.01 0.41 14.70
N THR A 286 -11.53 0.58 15.92
CA THR A 286 -11.15 -0.51 16.81
C THR A 286 -12.31 -0.84 17.73
N MET A 287 -12.60 -2.12 17.89
CA MET A 287 -13.63 -2.66 18.76
C MET A 287 -13.05 -3.36 19.99
N PRO A 288 -13.81 -3.55 21.08
CA PRO A 288 -13.33 -4.22 22.27
C PRO A 288 -12.91 -5.68 22.03
N THR A 289 -13.58 -6.38 21.09
CA THR A 289 -13.35 -7.80 20.79
C THR A 289 -13.48 -8.11 19.32
N ALA A 290 -12.83 -9.18 18.87
CA ALA A 290 -12.96 -9.70 17.50
C ALA A 290 -14.40 -10.21 17.20
N GLU A 291 -15.14 -10.65 18.22
CA GLU A 291 -16.56 -11.02 18.06
C GLU A 291 -17.41 -9.80 17.71
N ALA A 292 -17.21 -8.67 18.40
CA ALA A 292 -17.90 -7.41 18.09
C ALA A 292 -17.58 -6.94 16.67
N ALA A 293 -16.31 -7.01 16.27
CA ALA A 293 -15.88 -6.68 14.90
C ALA A 293 -16.55 -7.58 13.85
N SER A 294 -16.66 -8.88 14.13
CA SER A 294 -17.36 -9.82 13.23
C SER A 294 -18.85 -9.50 13.10
N LYS A 295 -19.55 -9.24 14.22
CA LYS A 295 -20.97 -8.83 14.18
C LYS A 295 -21.21 -7.53 13.44
N PHE A 296 -20.28 -6.56 13.57
CA PHE A 296 -20.37 -5.29 12.88
C PHE A 296 -20.34 -5.46 11.36
N VAL A 297 -19.40 -6.25 10.83
CA VAL A 297 -19.25 -6.47 9.38
C VAL A 297 -20.36 -7.35 8.79
N ASP A 298 -21.09 -8.11 9.61
CA ASP A 298 -22.28 -8.84 9.16
C ASP A 298 -23.43 -7.88 8.76
N VAL A 299 -23.42 -6.66 9.27
CA VAL A 299 -24.46 -5.64 9.05
C VAL A 299 -23.94 -4.51 8.14
N MET A 300 -22.74 -4.00 8.42
CA MET A 300 -22.15 -2.89 7.67
C MET A 300 -21.22 -3.41 6.57
N PRO A 301 -21.38 -3.00 5.29
CA PRO A 301 -20.43 -3.27 4.24
C PRO A 301 -19.03 -2.72 4.60
N SER A 302 -18.19 -3.61 5.12
CA SER A 302 -16.88 -3.29 5.67
C SER A 302 -16.07 -4.59 5.79
N VAL A 303 -14.83 -4.50 6.21
CA VAL A 303 -13.97 -5.68 6.38
C VAL A 303 -13.19 -5.62 7.69
N VAL A 304 -13.00 -6.76 8.34
CA VAL A 304 -12.07 -6.89 9.48
C VAL A 304 -10.64 -6.91 8.93
N ALA A 305 -9.76 -6.07 9.44
CA ALA A 305 -8.37 -5.93 8.97
C ALA A 305 -7.63 -7.28 8.93
N GLY A 306 -7.79 -8.12 9.95
CA GLY A 306 -7.21 -9.47 10.01
C GLY A 306 -7.80 -10.50 9.04
N LYS A 307 -8.91 -10.17 8.35
CA LYS A 307 -9.58 -11.04 7.37
C LYS A 307 -9.39 -10.57 5.92
N THR A 308 -8.34 -9.83 5.64
CA THR A 308 -8.03 -9.27 4.31
C THR A 308 -7.11 -10.18 3.48
N GLY A 309 -7.01 -11.47 3.83
CA GLY A 309 -6.24 -12.47 3.09
C GLY A 309 -4.77 -12.07 2.95
N ARG A 310 -4.30 -11.89 1.72
CA ARG A 310 -2.91 -11.57 1.38
C ARG A 310 -2.30 -10.33 2.06
N HIS A 311 -3.08 -9.58 2.84
CA HIS A 311 -2.60 -8.43 3.59
C HIS A 311 -2.19 -8.76 5.03
N THR A 312 -2.32 -10.01 5.46
CA THR A 312 -1.90 -10.45 6.79
C THR A 312 -0.80 -11.52 6.66
N TYR A 313 0.26 -11.42 7.44
CA TYR A 313 1.43 -12.31 7.34
C TYR A 313 1.09 -13.81 7.49
N THR A 314 -0.03 -14.12 8.14
CA THR A 314 -0.52 -15.50 8.30
C THR A 314 -0.93 -16.18 6.99
N GLU A 315 -1.09 -15.40 5.92
CA GLU A 315 -1.49 -15.85 4.58
C GLU A 315 -0.35 -15.78 3.55
N TRP A 316 0.89 -15.51 3.99
CA TRP A 316 2.04 -15.43 3.10
C TRP A 316 2.74 -16.78 2.97
N ASP A 317 2.18 -17.68 2.21
CA ASP A 317 2.67 -19.06 2.07
C ASP A 317 4.17 -19.14 1.77
N GLN A 318 4.69 -18.34 0.83
CA GLN A 318 6.10 -18.34 0.46
C GLN A 318 7.03 -18.03 1.63
N ILE A 319 6.59 -17.19 2.55
CA ILE A 319 7.31 -16.82 3.77
C ILE A 319 7.20 -17.92 4.82
N LEU A 320 5.96 -18.42 5.05
CA LEU A 320 5.66 -19.42 6.07
C LEU A 320 6.33 -20.75 5.80
N ILE A 321 6.38 -21.20 4.53
CA ILE A 321 6.98 -22.47 4.13
C ILE A 321 8.48 -22.33 3.74
N GLY A 322 9.02 -21.12 3.68
CA GLY A 322 10.42 -20.89 3.32
C GLY A 322 10.76 -21.17 1.84
N GLU A 323 9.80 -20.93 0.93
CA GLU A 323 10.01 -21.11 -0.52
C GLU A 323 10.06 -19.76 -1.25
N GLY A 324 11.25 -19.15 -1.25
CA GLY A 324 11.49 -17.83 -1.85
C GLY A 324 11.85 -17.83 -3.33
N ALA A 325 12.07 -18.98 -3.96
CA ALA A 325 12.35 -19.11 -5.39
C ALA A 325 12.04 -20.52 -5.91
N ALA A 326 11.66 -20.62 -7.18
CA ALA A 326 11.35 -21.92 -7.82
C ALA A 326 12.56 -22.85 -7.91
N HIS A 327 13.76 -22.29 -8.14
CA HIS A 327 14.99 -23.10 -8.17
C HIS A 327 15.62 -23.16 -6.77
N PRO A 328 15.90 -24.37 -6.20
CA PRO A 328 16.37 -24.50 -4.81
C PRO A 328 17.63 -23.72 -4.49
N LEU A 329 18.57 -23.60 -5.42
CA LEU A 329 19.82 -22.84 -5.23
C LEU A 329 19.62 -21.32 -5.29
N MET A 330 18.49 -20.86 -5.79
CA MET A 330 18.11 -19.45 -5.81
C MET A 330 17.20 -19.06 -4.64
N ASN A 331 16.77 -20.03 -3.83
CA ASN A 331 15.91 -19.77 -2.68
C ASN A 331 16.70 -19.03 -1.58
N PRO A 332 16.34 -17.77 -1.23
CA PRO A 332 17.05 -16.98 -0.21
C PRO A 332 17.18 -17.70 1.12
N TYR A 333 16.17 -18.46 1.54
CA TYR A 333 16.21 -19.23 2.78
C TYR A 333 17.27 -20.31 2.81
N LYS A 334 17.76 -20.76 1.65
CA LYS A 334 18.78 -21.83 1.47
C LYS A 334 20.16 -21.27 1.10
N MET A 335 20.28 -19.97 0.79
CA MET A 335 21.55 -19.35 0.44
C MET A 335 22.55 -19.34 1.61
N ALA A 336 23.82 -19.63 1.34
CA ALA A 336 24.86 -19.62 2.35
C ALA A 336 25.05 -18.24 3.01
N ALA A 337 24.90 -17.15 2.25
CA ALA A 337 24.99 -15.79 2.77
C ALA A 337 23.93 -15.48 3.83
N ASN A 338 22.75 -16.09 3.74
CA ASN A 338 21.60 -15.85 4.62
C ASN A 338 21.56 -16.75 5.86
N GLN A 339 22.59 -17.58 6.10
CA GLN A 339 22.56 -18.54 7.22
C GLN A 339 22.53 -17.88 8.60
N LYS A 340 22.96 -16.61 8.71
CA LYS A 340 22.91 -15.82 9.95
C LYS A 340 21.62 -15.02 10.10
N CYS A 341 20.80 -14.94 9.06
CA CYS A 341 19.52 -14.22 9.09
C CYS A 341 18.43 -15.03 9.81
N ARG A 342 17.44 -14.33 10.35
CA ARG A 342 16.22 -14.91 10.95
C ARG A 342 15.31 -15.42 9.83
N ARG A 343 15.09 -16.72 9.75
CA ARG A 343 14.43 -17.37 8.60
C ARG A 343 13.11 -18.05 8.92
N THR A 344 12.68 -18.00 10.17
CA THR A 344 11.48 -18.69 10.61
C THR A 344 10.38 -17.69 10.91
N VAL A 345 9.24 -17.88 10.25
CA VAL A 345 7.98 -17.16 10.51
C VAL A 345 6.90 -18.21 10.78
N THR A 346 6.14 -18.05 11.87
CA THR A 346 5.00 -18.91 12.22
C THR A 346 3.73 -18.07 12.30
N LYS A 347 2.57 -18.68 12.04
CA LYS A 347 1.30 -17.94 12.01
C LYS A 347 0.91 -17.29 13.34
N ASP A 348 1.45 -17.77 14.46
CA ASP A 348 1.13 -17.35 15.82
C ASP A 348 2.21 -16.47 16.48
N MET A 349 3.28 -16.12 15.75
CA MET A 349 4.44 -15.44 16.34
C MET A 349 4.17 -14.00 16.78
N LEU A 350 3.16 -13.34 16.26
CA LEU A 350 2.80 -11.94 16.55
C LEU A 350 1.36 -11.82 17.09
N PRO A 351 1.10 -12.35 18.31
CA PRO A 351 -0.26 -12.40 18.85
C PRO A 351 -0.88 -11.01 19.09
N ARG A 352 -0.06 -9.99 19.37
CA ARG A 352 -0.53 -8.60 19.51
C ARG A 352 -1.09 -8.07 18.20
N SER A 353 -0.36 -8.24 17.09
CA SER A 353 -0.86 -7.85 15.75
C SER A 353 -2.15 -8.58 15.39
N LEU A 354 -2.23 -9.89 15.68
CA LEU A 354 -3.43 -10.67 15.39
C LEU A 354 -4.64 -10.20 16.19
N ASP A 355 -4.48 -9.82 17.45
CA ASP A 355 -5.53 -9.24 18.28
C ASP A 355 -6.00 -7.90 17.70
N ILE A 356 -5.08 -6.96 17.46
CA ILE A 356 -5.39 -5.63 16.91
C ILE A 356 -6.13 -5.76 15.59
N LEU A 357 -5.59 -6.56 14.65
CA LEU A 357 -6.18 -6.74 13.34
C LEU A 357 -7.53 -7.46 13.39
N GLY A 358 -7.69 -8.40 14.33
CA GLY A 358 -8.94 -9.16 14.53
C GLY A 358 -10.11 -8.31 15.01
N ARG A 359 -9.85 -7.21 15.69
CA ARG A 359 -10.87 -6.29 16.25
C ARG A 359 -10.94 -4.93 15.58
N THR A 360 -10.20 -4.72 14.48
CA THR A 360 -10.24 -3.49 13.68
C THR A 360 -11.10 -3.70 12.43
N VAL A 361 -12.08 -2.81 12.23
CA VAL A 361 -12.95 -2.78 11.04
C VAL A 361 -12.58 -1.60 10.16
N MET A 362 -12.68 -1.81 8.84
CA MET A 362 -12.31 -0.82 7.83
C MET A 362 -13.50 -0.60 6.90
N ILE A 363 -13.91 0.66 6.74
CA ILE A 363 -15.02 1.11 5.89
C ILE A 363 -14.41 1.96 4.79
N PRO A 364 -14.56 1.60 3.50
CA PRO A 364 -14.01 2.40 2.41
C PRO A 364 -14.78 3.69 2.23
N THR A 365 -14.08 4.75 1.84
CA THR A 365 -14.65 5.97 1.29
C THR A 365 -14.68 5.92 -0.23
N ASP A 366 -15.52 6.75 -0.87
CA ASP A 366 -15.53 6.88 -2.33
C ASP A 366 -15.73 8.36 -2.72
N PRO A 367 -14.82 8.93 -3.55
CA PRO A 367 -14.90 10.35 -3.93
C PRO A 367 -16.18 10.72 -4.71
N CYS A 368 -16.94 9.72 -5.13
CA CYS A 368 -18.22 9.91 -5.84
C CYS A 368 -19.45 9.81 -4.94
N HIS A 369 -19.30 9.54 -3.63
CA HIS A 369 -20.43 9.48 -2.72
C HIS A 369 -21.12 10.85 -2.61
N SER A 370 -22.46 10.84 -2.76
CA SER A 370 -23.28 12.01 -2.47
C SER A 370 -23.49 12.20 -0.95
N GLU A 371 -23.86 13.39 -0.52
CA GLU A 371 -24.22 13.69 0.87
C GLU A 371 -25.30 12.73 1.43
N GLU A 372 -26.25 12.31 0.58
CA GLU A 372 -27.26 11.33 0.96
C GLU A 372 -26.65 9.95 1.24
N GLN A 373 -25.72 9.50 0.40
CA GLN A 373 -25.00 8.22 0.57
C GLN A 373 -24.12 8.25 1.83
N ILE A 374 -23.41 9.34 2.08
CA ILE A 374 -22.61 9.53 3.31
C ILE A 374 -23.54 9.51 4.54
N GLY A 375 -24.69 10.21 4.49
CA GLY A 375 -25.67 10.19 5.56
C GLY A 375 -26.26 8.80 5.81
N LYS A 376 -26.50 7.99 4.78
CA LYS A 376 -26.90 6.57 4.91
C LYS A 376 -25.78 5.76 5.57
N MET A 377 -24.54 5.93 5.15
CA MET A 377 -23.38 5.24 5.71
C MET A 377 -23.23 5.51 7.22
N ILE A 378 -23.36 6.77 7.65
CA ILE A 378 -23.32 7.16 9.06
C ILE A 378 -24.41 6.44 9.88
N ARG A 379 -25.65 6.41 9.38
CA ARG A 379 -26.74 5.68 10.05
C ARG A 379 -26.47 4.17 10.10
N ASN A 380 -25.89 3.61 9.04
CA ASN A 380 -25.55 2.19 8.99
C ASN A 380 -24.47 1.84 10.00
N ILE A 381 -23.46 2.68 10.16
CA ILE A 381 -22.42 2.52 11.19
C ILE A 381 -23.06 2.52 12.58
N GLU A 382 -23.98 3.43 12.87
CA GLU A 382 -24.68 3.47 14.16
C GLU A 382 -25.46 2.18 14.43
N VAL A 383 -26.24 1.71 13.46
CA VAL A 383 -27.02 0.47 13.58
C VAL A 383 -26.11 -0.74 13.79
N ALA A 384 -25.05 -0.85 13.00
CA ALA A 384 -24.09 -1.95 13.10
C ALA A 384 -23.35 -1.95 14.45
N ALA A 385 -22.99 -0.77 14.98
CA ALA A 385 -22.38 -0.63 16.29
C ALA A 385 -23.33 -1.10 17.40
N ARG A 386 -24.58 -0.63 17.42
CA ARG A 386 -25.59 -1.02 18.41
C ARG A 386 -25.85 -2.52 18.40
N TYR A 387 -25.88 -3.14 17.23
CA TYR A 387 -25.97 -4.60 17.12
C TYR A 387 -24.75 -5.30 17.64
N ALA A 388 -23.56 -4.88 17.23
CA ALA A 388 -22.32 -5.49 17.65
C ALA A 388 -22.15 -5.49 19.18
N PHE A 389 -22.66 -4.45 19.84
CA PHE A 389 -22.62 -4.29 21.30
C PHE A 389 -23.86 -4.81 22.04
N GLY A 390 -24.81 -5.45 21.35
CA GLY A 390 -25.95 -6.12 21.95
C GLY A 390 -27.10 -5.18 22.36
N GLU A 391 -27.12 -3.95 21.88
CA GLU A 391 -28.25 -3.00 22.08
C GLU A 391 -29.40 -3.21 21.08
N MET A 392 -29.20 -4.05 20.06
CA MET A 392 -30.22 -4.41 19.06
C MET A 392 -30.23 -5.92 18.82
N THR A 393 -31.40 -6.47 18.55
CA THR A 393 -31.60 -7.88 18.20
C THR A 393 -31.50 -8.12 16.69
N SER A 394 -31.25 -9.37 16.29
CA SER A 394 -31.22 -9.75 14.87
C SER A 394 -32.54 -9.44 14.14
N SER A 395 -33.70 -9.60 14.81
CA SER A 395 -35.01 -9.31 14.21
C SER A 395 -35.26 -7.83 13.97
N GLU A 396 -34.72 -6.94 14.85
CA GLU A 396 -34.79 -5.50 14.67
C GLU A 396 -33.93 -5.03 13.49
N ILE A 397 -32.80 -5.71 13.27
CA ILE A 397 -31.92 -5.46 12.12
C ILE A 397 -32.55 -5.93 10.83
N GLU A 398 -33.10 -7.14 10.79
CA GLU A 398 -33.76 -7.66 9.59
C GLU A 398 -34.86 -6.73 9.08
N SER A 399 -35.60 -6.10 9.99
CA SER A 399 -36.60 -5.11 9.62
C SER A 399 -36.01 -3.83 9.02
N ARG A 400 -34.78 -3.46 9.43
CA ARG A 400 -34.07 -2.26 8.92
C ARG A 400 -33.18 -2.58 7.70
N MET A 401 -32.65 -3.81 7.58
CA MET A 401 -31.86 -4.24 6.44
C MET A 401 -32.62 -4.29 5.11
N THR A 402 -33.95 -4.31 5.12
CA THR A 402 -34.76 -4.10 3.91
C THR A 402 -34.57 -2.72 3.31
N GLU A 403 -34.28 -1.71 4.15
CA GLU A 403 -33.87 -0.37 3.70
C GLU A 403 -32.43 -0.33 3.15
N PHE A 404 -31.58 -1.30 3.56
CA PHE A 404 -30.18 -1.39 3.14
C PHE A 404 -29.99 -2.15 1.82
N LYS A 405 -30.87 -3.10 1.47
CA LYS A 405 -30.74 -3.93 0.26
C LYS A 405 -30.88 -3.16 -1.05
N ASP A 406 -31.53 -1.98 -0.99
CA ASP A 406 -31.68 -1.06 -2.13
C ASP A 406 -30.60 0.05 -2.16
N ALA A 407 -29.77 0.16 -1.13
CA ALA A 407 -28.64 1.07 -1.14
C ALA A 407 -27.48 0.41 -1.90
N ASP A 408 -27.15 0.97 -3.04
CA ASP A 408 -26.06 0.70 -3.94
C ASP A 408 -25.04 -0.34 -3.45
N LYS A 409 -25.01 -1.49 -4.13
CA LYS A 409 -23.98 -2.51 -3.92
C LYS A 409 -22.63 -1.82 -3.99
N ILE A 410 -22.04 -1.52 -2.84
CA ILE A 410 -20.61 -1.23 -2.76
C ILE A 410 -19.96 -2.37 -3.52
N ASP A 411 -19.23 -2.05 -4.56
CA ASP A 411 -18.65 -3.06 -5.45
C ASP A 411 -17.75 -3.99 -4.61
N SER A 412 -18.35 -5.11 -4.17
CA SER A 412 -17.67 -6.13 -3.34
C SER A 412 -16.40 -6.65 -4.01
N ARG A 413 -16.25 -6.45 -5.33
CA ARG A 413 -15.04 -6.78 -6.09
C ARG A 413 -13.80 -6.02 -5.61
N LYS A 414 -13.96 -4.88 -4.91
CA LYS A 414 -12.84 -4.20 -4.22
C LYS A 414 -12.25 -5.04 -3.08
N TYR A 415 -13.02 -5.98 -2.53
CA TYR A 415 -12.69 -6.76 -1.33
C TYR A 415 -12.94 -8.25 -1.51
N ASP A 416 -13.10 -8.69 -2.75
CA ASP A 416 -13.30 -10.11 -3.03
C ASP A 416 -12.06 -10.89 -2.56
N THR A 417 -12.14 -11.33 -1.31
CA THR A 417 -11.18 -12.23 -0.67
C THR A 417 -11.42 -13.69 -1.04
N ASP A 418 -12.47 -13.95 -1.82
CA ASP A 418 -12.80 -15.29 -2.31
C ASP A 418 -11.83 -15.68 -3.44
N VAL A 419 -10.78 -16.36 -3.05
CA VAL A 419 -9.79 -17.03 -3.93
C VAL A 419 -10.45 -18.05 -4.86
N ALA A 420 -11.72 -18.37 -4.67
CA ALA A 420 -12.48 -19.33 -5.48
C ALA A 420 -12.91 -18.81 -6.88
N ALA A 421 -12.75 -17.53 -7.17
CA ALA A 421 -13.19 -16.95 -8.46
C ALA A 421 -12.11 -16.93 -9.55
N TYR A 422 -10.88 -17.35 -9.25
CA TYR A 422 -9.76 -17.41 -10.21
C TYR A 422 -9.06 -18.79 -10.10
N GLY A 423 -9.81 -19.87 -10.26
CA GLY A 423 -9.31 -21.22 -10.50
C GLY A 423 -9.03 -21.45 -11.97
#